data_155a5d69f0338610dcab87be485b586a
#
_entry.id   155a5d69f0338610dcab87be485b586a
#
_cell.length_a   1.000
_cell.length_b   1.000
_cell.length_c   1.000
_cell.angle_alpha   90.00
_cell.angle_beta   90.00
_cell.angle_gamma   90.00
#
_symmetry.space_group_name_H-M   'P 1'
#
loop_
_entity.id
_entity.type
_entity.pdbx_description
1 polymer ?
#
loop_
_entity_poly.entity_id
_entity_poly.type
_entity_poly.pdbx_seq_one_letter_code
_entity_poly.pdbx_strand_id
1 'polypeptide(L)'
;MKSKLWKLAGILFGVLALSAMAHAGWIDPDAAMAIGVIGNMTNAQARVVDPILSTVAQGYKNGRMVADFLFPVVPVDQRGGKILEFGKEDFLLYNTARAPGADTKEVQFGHLGAAYALEGHRLMGKVPFEHLQEANQVPGINLGRGAVTKTQNIILLASEHQAATIARNAANYAASNKTALAGTSRWDDYVSGISDPVADIDAAVEAIRAQVGMRPNTVVLSPKAFKAAKRHPKIIDRVKYTSRDSLTLEMLADLFDVERVVSGDAIYNNAGTMTDVWGKDVVVAYTEVATADDGGVPSFGYTYRLRGNPMVEMAYQDRNAKSWIYPVTDERVPVIAAAAAGYLIQTAVS
;
A
#
# COMPACT_ATOMS: atom_id res chain seq x y z
N MET A 1 -43.69 3.50 17.64
CA MET A 1 -43.48 4.73 18.44
C MET A 1 -43.72 4.60 19.92
N LYS A 2 -44.65 3.79 20.38
CA LYS A 2 -44.99 3.65 21.84
C LYS A 2 -43.89 3.02 22.70
N SER A 3 -43.04 2.13 22.19
CA SER A 3 -42.00 1.45 23.00
C SER A 3 -40.75 2.34 23.30
N LYS A 4 -40.49 3.37 22.53
CA LYS A 4 -39.37 4.31 22.78
C LYS A 4 -39.73 5.35 23.84
N LEU A 5 -41.00 5.73 23.97
CA LEU A 5 -41.49 6.67 24.98
C LEU A 5 -41.46 6.05 26.39
N TRP A 6 -41.70 4.78 26.53
CA TRP A 6 -41.63 4.11 27.83
C TRP A 6 -40.21 3.96 28.36
N LYS A 7 -39.24 3.75 27.48
CA LYS A 7 -37.82 3.71 27.87
C LYS A 7 -37.29 5.08 28.29
N LEU A 8 -37.69 6.14 27.58
CA LEU A 8 -37.35 7.51 27.99
C LEU A 8 -38.00 7.94 29.31
N ALA A 9 -39.25 7.56 29.55
CA ALA A 9 -39.93 7.83 30.80
C ALA A 9 -39.27 7.10 31.99
N GLY A 10 -38.80 5.85 31.80
CA GLY A 10 -38.08 5.09 32.82
C GLY A 10 -36.74 5.70 33.22
N ILE A 11 -35.99 6.23 32.23
CA ILE A 11 -34.70 6.90 32.47
C ILE A 11 -34.92 8.24 33.20
N LEU A 12 -35.93 9.01 32.81
CA LEU A 12 -36.25 10.30 33.44
C LEU A 12 -36.70 10.09 34.91
N PHE A 13 -37.46 9.03 35.19
CA PHE A 13 -37.91 8.70 36.54
C PHE A 13 -36.74 8.24 37.43
N GLY A 14 -35.78 7.51 36.86
CA GLY A 14 -34.57 7.08 37.57
C GLY A 14 -33.66 8.24 37.96
N VAL A 15 -33.47 9.23 37.08
CA VAL A 15 -32.68 10.42 37.35
C VAL A 15 -33.35 11.34 38.38
N LEU A 16 -34.67 11.50 38.31
CA LEU A 16 -35.44 12.27 39.30
C LEU A 16 -35.43 11.59 40.67
N ALA A 17 -35.49 10.27 40.76
CA ALA A 17 -35.42 9.54 42.04
C ALA A 17 -34.03 9.66 42.68
N LEU A 18 -32.95 9.60 41.90
CA LEU A 18 -31.58 9.77 42.39
C LEU A 18 -31.32 11.21 42.86
N SER A 19 -31.86 12.24 42.19
CA SER A 19 -31.70 13.62 42.61
C SER A 19 -32.50 13.90 43.90
N ALA A 20 -33.65 13.26 44.08
CA ALA A 20 -34.45 13.36 45.29
C ALA A 20 -33.79 12.69 46.51
N MET A 21 -33.10 11.54 46.29
CA MET A 21 -32.33 10.84 47.33
C MET A 21 -31.07 11.63 47.73
N ALA A 22 -30.44 12.32 46.83
CA ALA A 22 -29.29 13.18 47.13
C ALA A 22 -29.72 14.43 47.94
N HIS A 23 -30.89 15.03 47.62
CA HIS A 23 -31.47 16.14 48.41
C HIS A 23 -31.94 15.73 49.80
N ALA A 24 -32.33 14.46 50.00
CA ALA A 24 -32.69 13.91 51.28
C ALA A 24 -31.50 13.49 52.16
N GLY A 25 -30.26 13.67 51.68
CA GLY A 25 -29.02 13.32 52.41
C GLY A 25 -28.77 11.82 52.52
N TRP A 26 -29.45 11.01 51.72
CA TRP A 26 -29.31 9.55 51.71
C TRP A 26 -28.19 9.04 50.83
N ILE A 27 -27.69 9.87 49.90
CA ILE A 27 -26.59 9.56 49.02
C ILE A 27 -25.75 10.84 48.85
N ASP A 28 -24.45 10.70 48.87
CA ASP A 28 -23.51 11.80 48.61
C ASP A 28 -23.79 12.38 47.21
N PRO A 29 -23.95 13.73 47.08
CA PRO A 29 -24.21 14.37 45.78
C PRO A 29 -23.18 14.03 44.71
N ASP A 30 -21.90 13.86 45.08
CA ASP A 30 -20.84 13.46 44.17
C ASP A 30 -20.96 12.00 43.72
N ALA A 31 -21.44 11.12 44.55
CA ALA A 31 -21.76 9.73 44.21
C ALA A 31 -22.98 9.63 43.28
N ALA A 32 -24.00 10.47 43.48
CA ALA A 32 -25.16 10.53 42.57
C ALA A 32 -24.79 11.06 41.17
N MET A 33 -23.89 12.01 41.09
CA MET A 33 -23.31 12.46 39.79
C MET A 33 -22.48 11.39 39.13
N ALA A 34 -21.68 10.63 39.89
CA ALA A 34 -20.87 9.53 39.34
C ALA A 34 -21.74 8.41 38.75
N ILE A 35 -22.89 8.07 39.41
CA ILE A 35 -23.83 7.07 38.91
C ILE A 35 -24.56 7.56 37.64
N GLY A 36 -24.89 8.86 37.57
CA GLY A 36 -25.48 9.48 36.37
C GLY A 36 -24.54 9.53 35.17
N VAL A 37 -23.23 9.62 35.39
CA VAL A 37 -22.21 9.63 34.36
C VAL A 37 -21.94 8.24 33.79
N ILE A 38 -22.16 7.17 34.54
CA ILE A 38 -21.99 5.79 34.05
C ILE A 38 -23.03 5.42 32.96
N GLY A 39 -24.15 6.15 32.87
CA GLY A 39 -25.22 5.88 31.90
C GLY A 39 -25.00 6.44 30.48
N ASN A 40 -24.02 7.32 30.27
CA ASN A 40 -23.76 7.98 28.98
C ASN A 40 -22.32 7.83 28.54
N MET A 41 -21.83 6.61 28.39
CA MET A 41 -20.68 6.38 27.52
C MET A 41 -21.11 6.75 26.10
N THR A 42 -20.66 7.90 25.62
CA THR A 42 -20.86 8.30 24.23
C THR A 42 -20.20 7.25 23.33
N ASN A 43 -20.77 7.00 22.15
CA ASN A 43 -20.15 6.13 21.13
C ASN A 43 -18.67 6.49 20.81
N ALA A 44 -18.24 7.71 21.13
CA ALA A 44 -16.86 8.15 21.05
C ALA A 44 -15.95 7.54 22.15
N GLN A 45 -16.50 7.31 23.36
CA GLN A 45 -15.76 6.68 24.48
C GLN A 45 -15.72 5.15 24.36
N ALA A 46 -16.66 4.55 23.64
CA ALA A 46 -16.68 3.12 23.34
C ALA A 46 -15.79 2.73 22.14
N ARG A 47 -15.16 3.68 21.46
CA ARG A 47 -14.24 3.40 20.35
C ARG A 47 -12.91 2.91 20.90
N VAL A 48 -12.56 1.68 20.55
CA VAL A 48 -11.24 1.08 20.78
C VAL A 48 -10.15 1.74 19.91
N VAL A 49 -10.56 2.54 18.92
CA VAL A 49 -9.69 3.19 17.93
C VAL A 49 -9.56 4.67 18.21
N ASP A 50 -8.33 5.19 18.25
CA ASP A 50 -8.03 6.62 18.30
C ASP A 50 -8.22 7.24 16.90
N PRO A 51 -9.24 8.10 16.69
CA PRO A 51 -9.53 8.66 15.38
C PRO A 51 -8.46 9.65 14.89
N ILE A 52 -7.84 10.40 15.81
CA ILE A 52 -6.84 11.43 15.47
C ILE A 52 -5.53 10.75 15.05
N LEU A 53 -5.03 9.84 15.87
CA LEU A 53 -3.80 9.10 15.55
C LEU A 53 -3.98 8.17 14.35
N SER A 54 -5.18 7.61 14.15
CA SER A 54 -5.50 6.83 12.94
C SER A 54 -5.47 7.69 11.69
N THR A 55 -5.98 8.91 11.72
CA THR A 55 -5.88 9.85 10.60
C THR A 55 -4.41 10.20 10.29
N VAL A 56 -3.57 10.39 11.33
CA VAL A 56 -2.12 10.60 11.16
C VAL A 56 -1.46 9.38 10.50
N ALA A 57 -1.82 8.17 10.91
CA ALA A 57 -1.28 6.94 10.35
C ALA A 57 -1.71 6.75 8.88
N GLN A 58 -2.99 6.99 8.56
CA GLN A 58 -3.52 6.89 7.20
C GLN A 58 -2.95 7.95 6.25
N GLY A 59 -2.70 9.15 6.76
CA GLY A 59 -2.11 10.26 5.99
C GLY A 59 -0.58 10.16 5.85
N TYR A 60 0.07 9.27 6.57
CA TYR A 60 1.52 9.15 6.53
C TYR A 60 1.99 8.42 5.26
N LYS A 61 2.82 9.09 4.46
CA LYS A 61 3.47 8.52 3.28
C LYS A 61 4.98 8.75 3.39
N ASN A 62 5.75 7.69 3.14
CA ASN A 62 7.20 7.81 3.01
C ASN A 62 7.55 7.87 1.52
N GLY A 63 8.07 9.02 1.06
CA GLY A 63 8.41 9.25 -0.35
C GLY A 63 9.51 8.34 -0.91
N ARG A 64 10.16 7.53 -0.07
CA ARG A 64 11.14 6.53 -0.49
C ARG A 64 10.52 5.19 -0.85
N MET A 65 9.23 5.00 -0.57
CA MET A 65 8.51 3.76 -0.81
C MET A 65 7.73 3.88 -2.10
N VAL A 66 7.91 2.90 -2.98
CA VAL A 66 7.39 2.90 -4.35
C VAL A 66 6.50 1.70 -4.65
N ALA A 67 6.30 0.81 -3.68
CA ALA A 67 5.46 -0.38 -3.85
C ALA A 67 4.04 -0.05 -4.31
N ASP A 68 3.44 1.04 -3.80
CA ASP A 68 2.09 1.46 -4.15
C ASP A 68 1.93 1.82 -5.64
N PHE A 69 3.03 2.10 -6.35
CA PHE A 69 2.99 2.32 -7.79
C PHE A 69 2.86 1.02 -8.60
N LEU A 70 3.40 -0.10 -8.08
CA LEU A 70 3.25 -1.43 -8.69
C LEU A 70 2.02 -2.18 -8.16
N PHE A 71 1.70 -1.96 -6.90
CA PHE A 71 0.59 -2.60 -6.20
C PHE A 71 -0.33 -1.53 -5.59
N PRO A 72 -1.13 -0.84 -6.42
CA PRO A 72 -2.07 0.17 -5.93
C PRO A 72 -2.97 -0.39 -4.84
N VAL A 73 -3.28 0.44 -3.83
CA VAL A 73 -4.08 0.01 -2.69
C VAL A 73 -5.55 -0.02 -3.05
N VAL A 74 -6.17 -1.19 -2.88
CA VAL A 74 -7.62 -1.40 -3.07
C VAL A 74 -8.25 -1.68 -1.71
N PRO A 75 -9.15 -0.81 -1.23
CA PRO A 75 -9.85 -1.04 0.03
C PRO A 75 -10.90 -2.14 -0.12
N VAL A 76 -10.85 -3.14 0.76
CA VAL A 76 -11.81 -4.25 0.80
C VAL A 76 -12.53 -4.31 2.14
N ASP A 77 -13.75 -4.84 2.14
CA ASP A 77 -14.56 -4.97 3.35
C ASP A 77 -14.43 -6.36 4.02
N GLN A 78 -13.89 -7.34 3.29
CA GLN A 78 -13.72 -8.72 3.75
C GLN A 78 -12.24 -9.09 3.83
N ARG A 79 -11.88 -9.91 4.83
CA ARG A 79 -10.52 -10.40 5.03
C ARG A 79 -10.05 -11.44 4.03
N GLY A 80 -10.93 -11.97 3.21
CA GLY A 80 -10.63 -12.93 2.18
C GLY A 80 -11.57 -12.79 1.00
N GLY A 81 -11.09 -13.11 -0.18
CA GLY A 81 -11.86 -13.02 -1.43
C GLY A 81 -11.12 -13.68 -2.58
N LYS A 82 -11.66 -13.53 -3.78
CA LYS A 82 -11.01 -13.97 -5.02
C LYS A 82 -10.44 -12.76 -5.74
N ILE A 83 -9.27 -12.94 -6.33
CA ILE A 83 -8.64 -11.97 -7.22
C ILE A 83 -9.32 -12.11 -8.59
N LEU A 84 -9.63 -10.98 -9.22
CA LEU A 84 -10.04 -10.99 -10.61
C LEU A 84 -8.79 -11.18 -11.47
N GLU A 85 -8.67 -12.31 -12.13
CA GLU A 85 -7.60 -12.58 -13.09
C GLU A 85 -8.12 -12.35 -14.52
N PHE A 86 -7.32 -11.65 -15.31
CA PHE A 86 -7.57 -11.45 -16.74
C PHE A 86 -6.82 -12.50 -17.53
N GLY A 87 -7.56 -13.18 -18.39
CA GLY A 87 -7.03 -14.19 -19.29
C GLY A 87 -6.88 -13.70 -20.73
N LYS A 88 -6.13 -14.43 -21.53
CA LYS A 88 -6.03 -14.20 -22.99
C LYS A 88 -7.38 -14.40 -23.71
N GLU A 89 -8.35 -15.00 -23.04
CA GLU A 89 -9.70 -15.26 -23.55
C GLU A 89 -10.49 -13.98 -23.78
N ASP A 90 -10.16 -12.91 -23.03
CA ASP A 90 -10.80 -11.60 -23.19
C ASP A 90 -10.43 -10.92 -24.52
N PHE A 91 -9.36 -11.38 -25.18
CA PHE A 91 -8.91 -10.87 -26.50
C PHE A 91 -9.30 -11.76 -27.67
N LEU A 92 -10.17 -12.76 -27.48
CA LEU A 92 -10.63 -13.59 -28.56
C LEU A 92 -11.56 -12.85 -29.52
N LEU A 93 -11.23 -12.90 -30.80
CA LEU A 93 -12.12 -12.40 -31.87
C LEU A 93 -13.25 -13.38 -32.09
N TYR A 94 -14.40 -13.08 -31.52
CA TYR A 94 -15.62 -13.82 -31.79
C TYR A 94 -16.24 -13.38 -33.11
N ASN A 95 -16.72 -14.35 -33.90
CA ASN A 95 -17.55 -14.00 -35.05
C ASN A 95 -18.93 -13.51 -34.54
N THR A 96 -19.10 -12.20 -34.51
CA THR A 96 -20.31 -11.51 -34.05
C THR A 96 -21.43 -11.46 -35.12
N ALA A 97 -21.13 -11.85 -36.36
CA ALA A 97 -22.11 -11.86 -37.41
C ALA A 97 -23.20 -12.93 -37.15
N ARG A 98 -24.44 -12.51 -37.20
CA ARG A 98 -25.63 -13.35 -37.00
C ARG A 98 -26.56 -13.24 -38.20
N ALA A 99 -26.98 -14.37 -38.72
CA ALA A 99 -28.05 -14.41 -39.72
C ALA A 99 -29.42 -14.10 -39.07
N PRO A 100 -30.36 -13.48 -39.78
CA PRO A 100 -31.73 -13.30 -39.28
C PRO A 100 -32.36 -14.64 -38.88
N GLY A 101 -32.86 -14.74 -37.64
CA GLY A 101 -33.46 -15.97 -37.11
C GLY A 101 -32.48 -16.99 -36.48
N ALA A 102 -31.17 -16.78 -36.54
CA ALA A 102 -30.19 -17.63 -35.85
C ALA A 102 -30.07 -17.27 -34.35
N ASP A 103 -29.64 -18.22 -33.54
CA ASP A 103 -29.38 -18.00 -32.10
C ASP A 103 -28.24 -17.00 -31.87
N THR A 104 -28.35 -16.22 -30.81
CA THR A 104 -27.29 -15.32 -30.37
C THR A 104 -26.22 -16.13 -29.66
N LYS A 105 -24.95 -15.89 -30.02
CA LYS A 105 -23.81 -16.52 -29.34
C LYS A 105 -23.63 -15.91 -27.95
N GLU A 106 -23.46 -16.75 -26.96
CA GLU A 106 -23.17 -16.34 -25.57
C GLU A 106 -21.67 -16.34 -25.30
N VAL A 107 -21.19 -15.33 -24.61
CA VAL A 107 -19.84 -15.24 -24.10
C VAL A 107 -19.90 -15.38 -22.57
N GLN A 108 -19.20 -16.36 -22.02
CA GLN A 108 -19.13 -16.55 -20.59
C GLN A 108 -17.87 -15.84 -20.06
N PHE A 109 -18.07 -14.94 -19.11
CA PHE A 109 -16.99 -14.30 -18.40
C PHE A 109 -16.68 -15.12 -17.15
N GLY A 110 -15.48 -15.71 -17.07
CA GLY A 110 -15.04 -16.50 -15.94
C GLY A 110 -14.23 -15.63 -14.97
N HIS A 111 -14.68 -15.50 -13.73
CA HIS A 111 -13.90 -14.90 -12.64
C HIS A 111 -13.14 -16.02 -11.90
N LEU A 112 -12.19 -16.65 -12.57
CA LEU A 112 -11.35 -17.69 -12.00
C LEU A 112 -10.04 -17.05 -11.51
N GLY A 113 -10.04 -16.55 -10.29
CA GLY A 113 -8.84 -15.98 -9.67
C GLY A 113 -8.40 -16.76 -8.43
N ALA A 114 -7.11 -16.65 -8.10
CA ALA A 114 -6.57 -17.14 -6.85
C ALA A 114 -7.27 -16.48 -5.66
N ALA A 115 -7.39 -17.18 -4.55
CA ALA A 115 -7.90 -16.60 -3.32
C ALA A 115 -6.83 -15.73 -2.65
N TYR A 116 -7.23 -14.55 -2.16
CA TYR A 116 -6.40 -13.77 -1.25
C TYR A 116 -6.91 -13.87 0.19
N ALA A 117 -5.99 -13.77 1.14
CA ALA A 117 -6.31 -13.62 2.55
C ALA A 117 -5.46 -12.49 3.13
N LEU A 118 -6.10 -11.54 3.82
CA LEU A 118 -5.38 -10.42 4.43
C LEU A 118 -4.52 -10.90 5.59
N GLU A 119 -3.32 -10.36 5.67
CA GLU A 119 -2.39 -10.57 6.77
C GLU A 119 -2.44 -9.40 7.74
N GLY A 120 -2.55 -9.70 9.04
CA GLY A 120 -2.57 -8.69 10.09
C GLY A 120 -1.17 -8.30 10.52
N HIS A 121 -0.73 -7.10 10.18
CA HIS A 121 0.54 -6.51 10.61
C HIS A 121 0.29 -5.60 11.80
N ARG A 122 0.87 -5.92 12.96
CA ARG A 122 0.66 -5.19 14.21
C ARG A 122 1.98 -4.89 14.89
N LEU A 123 2.13 -3.65 15.33
CA LEU A 123 3.29 -3.18 16.07
C LEU A 123 2.86 -2.17 17.12
N MET A 124 3.59 -2.12 18.24
CA MET A 124 3.30 -1.21 19.34
C MET A 124 4.47 -0.24 19.55
N GLY A 125 4.17 1.04 19.52
CA GLY A 125 5.09 2.08 19.96
C GLY A 125 5.05 2.21 21.48
N LYS A 126 6.20 2.05 22.17
CA LYS A 126 6.32 2.16 23.63
C LYS A 126 6.99 3.48 23.98
N VAL A 127 6.37 4.25 24.89
CA VAL A 127 6.91 5.52 25.42
C VAL A 127 6.94 5.47 26.93
N PRO A 128 8.12 5.45 27.59
CA PRO A 128 8.25 5.51 29.04
C PRO A 128 7.66 6.80 29.64
N PHE A 129 7.13 6.74 30.85
CA PHE A 129 6.54 7.89 31.54
C PHE A 129 7.57 9.00 31.79
N GLU A 130 8.79 8.62 32.11
CA GLU A 130 9.88 9.53 32.36
C GLU A 130 10.15 10.42 31.14
N HIS A 131 10.25 9.83 29.94
CA HIS A 131 10.44 10.57 28.70
C HIS A 131 9.26 11.48 28.38
N LEU A 132 8.03 11.06 28.75
CA LEU A 132 6.83 11.86 28.54
C LEU A 132 6.84 13.10 29.44
N GLN A 133 7.29 12.97 30.69
CA GLN A 133 7.44 14.08 31.62
C GLN A 133 8.49 15.09 31.16
N GLU A 134 9.62 14.60 30.66
CA GLU A 134 10.68 15.45 30.10
C GLU A 134 10.20 16.18 28.83
N ALA A 135 9.53 15.48 27.92
CA ALA A 135 9.03 16.06 26.68
C ALA A 135 7.93 17.11 26.89
N ASN A 136 7.10 16.95 27.94
CA ASN A 136 6.05 17.93 28.27
C ASN A 136 6.63 19.28 28.74
N GLN A 137 7.88 19.32 29.12
CA GLN A 137 8.59 20.57 29.48
C GLN A 137 9.07 21.35 28.24
N VAL A 138 9.11 20.70 27.06
CA VAL A 138 9.58 21.29 25.80
C VAL A 138 8.39 21.52 24.87
N PRO A 139 8.04 22.78 24.56
CA PRO A 139 6.93 23.07 23.64
C PRO A 139 7.13 22.43 22.26
N GLY A 140 6.07 21.81 21.72
CA GLY A 140 6.05 21.27 20.35
C GLY A 140 6.49 19.80 20.21
N ILE A 141 6.93 19.10 21.27
CA ILE A 141 7.28 17.68 21.22
C ILE A 141 6.09 16.83 21.63
N ASN A 142 5.59 16.01 20.69
CA ASN A 142 4.55 15.02 20.96
C ASN A 142 5.12 13.61 20.76
N LEU A 143 5.55 12.96 21.84
CA LEU A 143 6.15 11.63 21.80
C LEU A 143 5.16 10.55 21.38
N GLY A 144 3.86 10.67 21.71
CA GLY A 144 2.84 9.72 21.28
C GLY A 144 2.69 9.71 19.77
N ARG A 145 2.55 10.90 19.15
CA ARG A 145 2.53 11.03 17.69
C ARG A 145 3.83 10.51 17.07
N GLY A 146 4.98 10.83 17.65
CA GLY A 146 6.27 10.35 17.19
C GLY A 146 6.38 8.82 17.23
N ALA A 147 5.87 8.18 18.30
CA ALA A 147 5.82 6.73 18.44
C ALA A 147 4.96 6.09 17.34
N VAL A 148 3.74 6.61 17.11
CA VAL A 148 2.85 6.14 16.03
C VAL A 148 3.52 6.28 14.66
N THR A 149 4.12 7.45 14.35
CA THR A 149 4.78 7.69 13.07
C THR A 149 5.97 6.72 12.84
N LYS A 150 6.79 6.49 13.86
CA LYS A 150 7.89 5.52 13.77
C LYS A 150 7.39 4.09 13.56
N THR A 151 6.38 3.68 14.31
CA THR A 151 5.77 2.34 14.18
C THR A 151 5.16 2.16 12.79
N GLN A 152 4.44 3.16 12.30
CA GLN A 152 3.87 3.17 10.96
C GLN A 152 4.95 3.05 9.87
N ASN A 153 6.07 3.74 10.05
CA ASN A 153 7.19 3.68 9.10
C ASN A 153 7.79 2.26 9.01
N ILE A 154 7.88 1.55 10.13
CA ILE A 154 8.35 0.15 10.16
C ILE A 154 7.35 -0.77 9.44
N ILE A 155 6.06 -0.58 9.68
CA ILE A 155 4.99 -1.35 9.01
C ILE A 155 5.01 -1.10 7.49
N LEU A 156 5.20 0.15 7.06
CA LEU A 156 5.30 0.51 5.64
C LEU A 156 6.57 -0.07 5.00
N LEU A 157 7.71 -0.06 5.72
CA LEU A 157 8.94 -0.68 5.24
C LEU A 157 8.77 -2.19 5.04
N ALA A 158 8.06 -2.86 5.96
CA ALA A 158 7.72 -4.27 5.81
C ALA A 158 6.82 -4.51 4.59
N SER A 159 5.88 -3.58 4.30
CA SER A 159 5.05 -3.62 3.09
C SER A 159 5.87 -3.51 1.82
N GLU A 160 6.75 -2.53 1.78
CA GLU A 160 7.65 -2.30 0.65
C GLU A 160 8.52 -3.52 0.38
N HIS A 161 9.09 -4.11 1.43
CA HIS A 161 9.90 -5.33 1.31
C HIS A 161 9.10 -6.52 0.81
N GLN A 162 7.88 -6.73 1.32
CA GLN A 162 6.98 -7.81 0.88
C GLN A 162 6.61 -7.65 -0.59
N ALA A 163 6.19 -6.47 -1.01
CA ALA A 163 5.84 -6.14 -2.39
C ALA A 163 7.05 -6.30 -3.33
N ALA A 164 8.22 -5.78 -2.94
CA ALA A 164 9.45 -5.92 -3.72
C ALA A 164 9.88 -7.39 -3.86
N THR A 165 9.72 -8.20 -2.81
CA THR A 165 10.03 -9.65 -2.84
C THR A 165 9.14 -10.37 -3.85
N ILE A 166 7.85 -10.03 -3.89
CA ILE A 166 6.89 -10.59 -4.85
C ILE A 166 7.23 -10.13 -6.28
N ALA A 167 7.45 -8.83 -6.48
CA ALA A 167 7.72 -8.24 -7.80
C ALA A 167 9.06 -8.69 -8.40
N ARG A 168 10.07 -8.95 -7.57
CA ARG A 168 11.41 -9.38 -8.02
C ARG A 168 11.56 -10.90 -8.16
N ASN A 169 10.56 -11.66 -7.77
CA ASN A 169 10.62 -13.11 -7.88
C ASN A 169 10.38 -13.56 -9.32
N ALA A 170 11.42 -14.05 -9.98
CA ALA A 170 11.37 -14.53 -11.35
C ALA A 170 10.39 -15.71 -11.58
N ALA A 171 10.02 -16.42 -10.53
CA ALA A 171 9.03 -17.52 -10.62
C ALA A 171 7.62 -17.00 -10.92
N ASN A 172 7.34 -15.74 -10.59
CA ASN A 172 6.04 -15.10 -10.82
C ASN A 172 5.83 -14.64 -12.27
N TYR A 173 6.87 -14.73 -13.12
CA TYR A 173 6.82 -14.26 -14.49
C TYR A 173 6.98 -15.42 -15.48
N ALA A 174 6.26 -15.36 -16.57
CA ALA A 174 6.49 -16.24 -17.70
C ALA A 174 7.91 -16.05 -18.28
N ALA A 175 8.42 -17.03 -19.02
CA ALA A 175 9.75 -16.91 -19.63
C ALA A 175 9.87 -15.73 -20.62
N SER A 176 8.75 -15.35 -21.27
CA SER A 176 8.64 -14.21 -22.19
C SER A 176 8.65 -12.85 -21.48
N ASN A 177 8.38 -12.82 -20.17
CA ASN A 177 8.21 -11.58 -19.39
C ASN A 177 9.35 -11.38 -18.38
N LYS A 178 10.50 -11.96 -18.64
CA LYS A 178 11.70 -11.75 -17.83
C LYS A 178 12.96 -11.87 -18.64
N THR A 179 13.95 -11.07 -18.28
CA THR A 179 15.33 -11.15 -18.82
C THR A 179 16.30 -10.99 -17.67
N ALA A 180 17.35 -11.81 -17.67
CA ALA A 180 18.47 -11.67 -16.74
C ALA A 180 19.68 -11.12 -17.50
N LEU A 181 20.13 -9.92 -17.14
CA LEU A 181 21.31 -9.31 -17.73
C LEU A 181 22.58 -9.86 -17.07
N ALA A 182 23.60 -10.13 -17.88
CA ALA A 182 24.87 -10.67 -17.41
C ALA A 182 26.07 -10.08 -18.16
N GLY A 183 27.20 -9.96 -17.47
CA GLY A 183 28.45 -9.46 -18.08
C GLY A 183 28.27 -8.07 -18.70
N THR A 184 28.62 -7.97 -19.97
CA THR A 184 28.61 -6.72 -20.76
C THR A 184 27.22 -6.21 -21.17
N SER A 185 26.15 -7.00 -20.95
CA SER A 185 24.78 -6.54 -21.20
C SER A 185 24.20 -5.71 -20.05
N ARG A 186 24.85 -5.66 -18.88
CA ARG A 186 24.39 -4.87 -17.73
C ARG A 186 24.53 -3.38 -17.99
N TRP A 187 23.63 -2.61 -17.41
CA TRP A 187 23.55 -1.15 -17.61
C TRP A 187 24.75 -0.36 -17.07
N ASP A 188 25.55 -0.96 -16.20
CA ASP A 188 26.80 -0.39 -15.68
C ASP A 188 28.02 -0.70 -16.54
N ASP A 189 27.87 -1.41 -17.66
CA ASP A 189 28.91 -1.52 -18.69
C ASP A 189 28.79 -0.38 -19.69
N TYR A 190 29.65 0.61 -19.53
CA TYR A 190 29.69 1.80 -20.38
C TYR A 190 30.67 1.68 -21.55
N VAL A 191 31.42 0.58 -21.66
CA VAL A 191 32.57 0.45 -22.55
C VAL A 191 32.28 -0.44 -23.76
N SER A 192 31.64 -1.58 -23.57
CA SER A 192 31.43 -2.58 -24.61
C SER A 192 30.49 -2.14 -25.74
N GLY A 193 29.61 -1.16 -25.48
CA GLY A 193 28.56 -0.72 -26.39
C GLY A 193 27.41 -1.74 -26.57
N ILE A 194 27.46 -2.89 -25.90
CA ILE A 194 26.43 -3.95 -25.96
C ILE A 194 25.24 -3.56 -25.09
N SER A 195 25.51 -3.00 -23.91
CA SER A 195 24.46 -2.53 -22.99
C SER A 195 23.59 -1.45 -23.64
N ASP A 196 22.27 -1.58 -23.48
CA ASP A 196 21.29 -0.59 -23.96
C ASP A 196 20.03 -0.58 -23.08
N PRO A 197 20.01 0.28 -22.05
CA PRO A 197 18.84 0.36 -21.16
C PRO A 197 17.53 0.71 -21.88
N VAL A 198 17.59 1.50 -22.96
CA VAL A 198 16.40 1.88 -23.71
C VAL A 198 15.84 0.70 -24.50
N ALA A 199 16.72 -0.05 -25.18
CA ALA A 199 16.31 -1.24 -25.91
C ALA A 199 15.74 -2.33 -24.99
N ASP A 200 16.29 -2.48 -23.79
CA ASP A 200 15.78 -3.45 -22.79
C ASP A 200 14.37 -3.07 -22.32
N ILE A 201 14.12 -1.78 -22.08
CA ILE A 201 12.79 -1.29 -21.70
C ILE A 201 11.82 -1.39 -22.88
N ASP A 202 12.23 -1.04 -24.10
CA ASP A 202 11.42 -1.19 -25.32
C ASP A 202 11.00 -2.65 -25.53
N ALA A 203 11.92 -3.60 -25.33
CA ALA A 203 11.62 -5.02 -25.39
C ALA A 203 10.60 -5.45 -24.32
N ALA A 204 10.70 -4.90 -23.10
CA ALA A 204 9.75 -5.14 -22.03
C ALA A 204 8.36 -4.58 -22.34
N VAL A 205 8.30 -3.35 -22.89
CA VAL A 205 7.06 -2.70 -23.33
C VAL A 205 6.36 -3.54 -24.39
N GLU A 206 7.10 -4.01 -25.40
CA GLU A 206 6.54 -4.83 -26.48
C GLU A 206 6.06 -6.20 -25.98
N ALA A 207 6.81 -6.84 -25.07
CA ALA A 207 6.42 -8.13 -24.48
C ALA A 207 5.10 -8.03 -23.69
N ILE A 208 4.91 -6.95 -22.93
CA ILE A 208 3.66 -6.70 -22.20
C ILE A 208 2.53 -6.40 -23.19
N ARG A 209 2.76 -5.50 -24.15
CA ARG A 209 1.78 -5.13 -25.16
C ARG A 209 1.27 -6.34 -25.94
N ALA A 210 2.18 -7.24 -26.32
CA ALA A 210 1.83 -8.44 -27.09
C ALA A 210 0.96 -9.46 -26.31
N GLN A 211 0.97 -9.40 -24.96
CA GLN A 211 0.22 -10.34 -24.12
C GLN A 211 -1.08 -9.76 -23.58
N VAL A 212 -1.08 -8.47 -23.26
CA VAL A 212 -2.15 -7.79 -22.51
C VAL A 212 -2.87 -6.77 -23.39
N GLY A 213 -2.32 -6.42 -24.56
CA GLY A 213 -2.89 -5.39 -25.45
C GLY A 213 -2.70 -3.95 -24.94
N MET A 214 -2.11 -3.77 -23.75
CA MET A 214 -1.90 -2.48 -23.10
C MET A 214 -0.41 -2.15 -23.00
N ARG A 215 -0.05 -0.88 -23.16
CA ARG A 215 1.33 -0.43 -22.92
C ARG A 215 1.56 -0.23 -21.44
N PRO A 216 2.71 -0.65 -20.89
CA PRO A 216 3.03 -0.40 -19.49
C PRO A 216 3.11 1.11 -19.21
N ASN A 217 2.68 1.51 -18.03
CA ASN A 217 2.68 2.92 -17.62
C ASN A 217 3.67 3.20 -16.48
N THR A 218 4.20 2.18 -15.82
CA THR A 218 5.05 2.32 -14.64
C THR A 218 6.33 1.52 -14.77
N VAL A 219 7.47 2.16 -14.48
CA VAL A 219 8.79 1.52 -14.38
C VAL A 219 9.36 1.80 -13.00
N VAL A 220 9.68 0.75 -12.26
CA VAL A 220 10.38 0.84 -10.98
C VAL A 220 11.83 0.43 -11.16
N LEU A 221 12.72 1.36 -10.87
CA LEU A 221 14.17 1.17 -10.94
C LEU A 221 14.73 0.94 -9.53
N SER A 222 15.70 0.04 -9.39
CA SER A 222 16.54 0.07 -8.20
C SER A 222 17.42 1.32 -8.21
N PRO A 223 17.88 1.82 -7.03
CA PRO A 223 18.74 3.02 -6.96
C PRO A 223 20.00 2.89 -7.80
N LYS A 224 20.56 1.67 -7.84
CA LYS A 224 21.75 1.35 -8.63
C LYS A 224 21.47 1.37 -10.12
N ALA A 225 20.33 0.81 -10.57
CA ALA A 225 19.91 0.85 -11.97
C ALA A 225 19.63 2.28 -12.45
N PHE A 226 18.97 3.10 -11.60
CA PHE A 226 18.79 4.52 -11.90
C PHE A 226 20.12 5.26 -12.05
N LYS A 227 21.07 5.03 -11.13
CA LYS A 227 22.40 5.63 -11.22
C LYS A 227 23.15 5.18 -12.47
N ALA A 228 23.05 3.91 -12.87
CA ALA A 228 23.65 3.38 -14.08
C ALA A 228 23.02 4.00 -15.34
N ALA A 229 21.68 4.02 -15.42
CA ALA A 229 20.96 4.65 -16.52
C ALA A 229 21.33 6.13 -16.69
N LYS A 230 21.41 6.88 -15.58
CA LYS A 230 21.80 8.29 -15.57
C LYS A 230 23.19 8.56 -16.20
N ARG A 231 24.09 7.59 -16.12
CA ARG A 231 25.47 7.70 -16.62
C ARG A 231 25.69 7.00 -17.96
N HIS A 232 24.66 6.32 -18.46
CA HIS A 232 24.80 5.49 -19.64
C HIS A 232 25.00 6.34 -20.90
N PRO A 233 26.06 6.09 -21.72
CA PRO A 233 26.38 6.90 -22.88
C PRO A 233 25.23 7.03 -23.88
N LYS A 234 24.54 5.92 -24.18
CA LYS A 234 23.42 5.93 -25.15
C LYS A 234 22.24 6.78 -24.67
N ILE A 235 22.02 6.91 -23.35
CA ILE A 235 21.01 7.80 -22.78
C ILE A 235 21.48 9.25 -22.85
N ILE A 236 22.72 9.51 -22.42
CA ILE A 236 23.30 10.84 -22.44
C ILE A 236 23.31 11.40 -23.88
N ASP A 237 23.67 10.60 -24.89
CA ASP A 237 23.69 11.00 -26.27
C ASP A 237 22.33 11.44 -26.83
N ARG A 238 21.23 10.83 -26.35
CA ARG A 238 19.86 11.23 -26.72
C ARG A 238 19.42 12.54 -26.05
N VAL A 239 19.94 12.83 -24.86
CA VAL A 239 19.52 13.97 -24.04
C VAL A 239 20.48 15.17 -24.11
N LYS A 240 21.68 15.02 -24.72
CA LYS A 240 22.74 16.05 -24.72
C LYS A 240 22.34 17.39 -25.33
N TYR A 241 21.33 17.43 -26.18
CA TYR A 241 20.82 18.66 -26.80
C TYR A 241 19.65 19.30 -26.01
N THR A 242 19.21 18.70 -24.94
CA THR A 242 18.24 19.33 -24.02
C THR A 242 19.01 20.22 -23.04
N SER A 243 18.47 21.38 -22.72
CA SER A 243 19.14 22.41 -21.90
C SER A 243 19.27 22.09 -20.40
N ARG A 244 19.21 20.82 -19.99
CA ARG A 244 19.33 20.39 -18.60
C ARG A 244 20.62 19.61 -18.36
N ASP A 245 21.38 20.04 -17.35
CA ASP A 245 22.65 19.44 -16.97
C ASP A 245 22.53 18.09 -16.23
N SER A 246 21.33 17.68 -15.82
CA SER A 246 21.12 16.46 -15.05
C SER A 246 19.86 15.72 -15.47
N LEU A 247 20.00 14.43 -15.75
CA LEU A 247 18.88 13.53 -16.06
C LEU A 247 17.98 13.33 -14.83
N THR A 248 16.69 13.59 -14.98
CA THR A 248 15.65 13.38 -13.96
C THR A 248 14.86 12.10 -14.25
N LEU A 249 14.06 11.64 -13.26
CA LEU A 249 13.15 10.50 -13.47
C LEU A 249 12.07 10.81 -14.51
N GLU A 250 11.61 12.07 -14.60
CA GLU A 250 10.64 12.52 -15.60
C GLU A 250 11.22 12.43 -17.03
N MET A 251 12.47 12.86 -17.22
CA MET A 251 13.14 12.73 -18.53
C MET A 251 13.36 11.27 -18.92
N LEU A 252 13.57 10.38 -17.96
CA LEU A 252 13.61 8.94 -18.23
C LEU A 252 12.22 8.39 -18.59
N ALA A 253 11.16 8.90 -17.99
CA ALA A 253 9.80 8.51 -18.34
C ALA A 253 9.48 8.90 -19.80
N ASP A 254 9.82 10.11 -20.20
CA ASP A 254 9.69 10.57 -21.59
C ASP A 254 10.55 9.73 -22.57
N LEU A 255 11.77 9.36 -22.15
CA LEU A 255 12.68 8.58 -22.99
C LEU A 255 12.22 7.13 -23.16
N PHE A 256 11.62 6.54 -22.15
CA PHE A 256 11.09 5.18 -22.16
C PHE A 256 9.64 5.10 -22.67
N ASP A 257 9.05 6.23 -23.06
CA ASP A 257 7.66 6.33 -23.51
C ASP A 257 6.67 5.68 -22.52
N VAL A 258 6.87 5.97 -21.20
CA VAL A 258 6.03 5.52 -20.10
C VAL A 258 5.53 6.70 -19.29
N GLU A 259 4.38 6.54 -18.64
CA GLU A 259 3.78 7.62 -17.83
C GLU A 259 4.66 7.96 -16.62
N ARG A 260 5.31 6.93 -16.03
CA ARG A 260 5.99 7.10 -14.73
C ARG A 260 7.22 6.22 -14.60
N VAL A 261 8.32 6.85 -14.19
CA VAL A 261 9.52 6.14 -13.72
C VAL A 261 9.78 6.53 -12.27
N VAL A 262 9.96 5.55 -11.40
CA VAL A 262 10.23 5.77 -9.97
C VAL A 262 11.49 5.02 -9.53
N SER A 263 12.22 5.58 -8.55
CA SER A 263 13.37 4.95 -7.93
C SER A 263 13.01 4.44 -6.54
N GLY A 264 13.22 3.16 -6.28
CA GLY A 264 12.95 2.51 -5.01
C GLY A 264 14.10 2.65 -4.02
N ASP A 265 14.23 3.81 -3.39
CA ASP A 265 15.35 4.15 -2.51
C ASP A 265 15.23 3.60 -1.07
N ALA A 266 14.25 2.73 -0.82
CA ALA A 266 14.07 2.11 0.48
C ALA A 266 15.19 1.11 0.80
N ILE A 267 15.71 1.19 2.03
CA ILE A 267 16.73 0.28 2.57
C ILE A 267 16.21 -0.41 3.82
N TYR A 268 16.66 -1.62 4.06
CA TYR A 268 16.39 -2.35 5.29
C TYR A 268 17.67 -2.95 5.89
N ASN A 269 17.63 -3.23 7.18
CA ASN A 269 18.75 -3.87 7.87
C ASN A 269 18.58 -5.39 7.80
N ASN A 270 19.47 -6.05 7.07
CA ASN A 270 19.56 -7.50 7.02
C ASN A 270 20.74 -7.96 7.88
N ALA A 271 20.43 -8.40 9.10
CA ALA A 271 21.41 -8.93 10.05
C ALA A 271 22.64 -8.01 10.25
N GLY A 272 22.43 -6.70 10.36
CA GLY A 272 23.50 -5.70 10.58
C GLY A 272 24.02 -5.04 9.30
N THR A 273 23.63 -5.55 8.11
CA THR A 273 24.02 -4.94 6.82
C THR A 273 22.84 -4.21 6.20
N MET A 274 23.05 -2.93 5.84
CA MET A 274 22.03 -2.18 5.10
C MET A 274 21.95 -2.64 3.67
N THR A 275 20.76 -3.04 3.25
CA THR A 275 20.51 -3.62 1.93
C THR A 275 19.37 -2.87 1.23
N ASP A 276 19.50 -2.66 -0.09
CA ASP A 276 18.46 -2.06 -0.90
C ASP A 276 17.27 -3.02 -1.03
N VAL A 277 16.06 -2.55 -0.78
CA VAL A 277 14.83 -3.35 -0.90
C VAL A 277 14.63 -3.82 -2.35
N TRP A 278 14.84 -2.94 -3.31
CA TRP A 278 14.68 -3.21 -4.74
C TRP A 278 15.94 -3.83 -5.40
N GLY A 279 17.02 -4.00 -4.65
CA GLY A 279 18.24 -4.70 -5.07
C GLY A 279 18.90 -4.12 -6.30
N LYS A 280 18.96 -4.92 -7.40
CA LYS A 280 19.62 -4.59 -8.66
C LYS A 280 18.69 -4.72 -9.87
N ASP A 281 17.42 -4.89 -9.64
CA ASP A 281 16.44 -5.27 -10.66
C ASP A 281 15.62 -4.06 -11.12
N VAL A 282 14.98 -4.23 -12.26
CA VAL A 282 14.02 -3.27 -12.81
C VAL A 282 12.72 -3.98 -13.10
N VAL A 283 11.61 -3.37 -12.72
CA VAL A 283 10.27 -3.90 -12.98
C VAL A 283 9.51 -2.91 -13.85
N VAL A 284 9.04 -3.39 -14.99
CA VAL A 284 8.16 -2.65 -15.91
C VAL A 284 6.77 -3.24 -15.77
N ALA A 285 5.74 -2.42 -15.57
CA ALA A 285 4.40 -2.92 -15.35
C ALA A 285 3.32 -1.96 -15.88
N TYR A 286 2.19 -2.55 -16.24
CA TYR A 286 0.94 -1.81 -16.38
C TYR A 286 0.20 -1.87 -15.05
N THR A 287 -0.13 -0.72 -14.49
CA THR A 287 -0.80 -0.60 -13.19
C THR A 287 -1.94 0.40 -13.27
N GLU A 288 -3.13 -0.04 -12.90
CA GLU A 288 -4.30 0.80 -12.85
C GLU A 288 -5.12 0.47 -11.60
N VAL A 289 -5.74 1.49 -10.99
CA VAL A 289 -6.70 1.28 -9.91
C VAL A 289 -8.04 1.03 -10.54
N ALA A 290 -8.37 -0.25 -10.78
CA ALA A 290 -9.72 -0.62 -11.20
C ALA A 290 -10.68 -0.43 -10.03
N THR A 291 -11.79 0.27 -10.26
CA THR A 291 -12.96 0.18 -9.38
C THR A 291 -13.61 -1.19 -9.58
N ALA A 292 -14.18 -1.76 -8.52
CA ALA A 292 -14.79 -3.09 -8.56
C ALA A 292 -15.89 -3.25 -9.65
N ASP A 293 -16.42 -2.13 -10.14
CA ASP A 293 -17.47 -2.08 -11.18
C ASP A 293 -16.91 -2.04 -12.61
N ASP A 294 -15.61 -1.74 -12.82
CA ASP A 294 -15.05 -1.52 -14.17
C ASP A 294 -14.71 -2.80 -14.94
N GLY A 295 -15.15 -3.96 -14.48
CA GLY A 295 -15.15 -5.21 -15.25
C GLY A 295 -13.81 -5.65 -15.84
N GLY A 296 -12.72 -4.94 -15.49
CA GLY A 296 -11.44 -5.46 -15.70
C GLY A 296 -10.46 -4.78 -16.63
N VAL A 297 -9.60 -3.98 -16.08
CA VAL A 297 -8.33 -3.65 -16.71
C VAL A 297 -7.25 -4.55 -16.12
N PRO A 298 -6.42 -5.22 -16.94
CA PRO A 298 -5.38 -6.12 -16.45
C PRO A 298 -4.25 -5.32 -15.80
N SER A 299 -4.36 -5.04 -14.51
CA SER A 299 -3.28 -4.45 -13.72
C SER A 299 -2.32 -5.53 -13.23
N PHE A 300 -1.04 -5.23 -13.15
CA PHE A 300 0.00 -6.16 -12.69
C PHE A 300 -0.30 -6.72 -11.29
N GLY A 301 -0.70 -5.86 -10.35
CA GLY A 301 -1.03 -6.30 -9.01
C GLY A 301 -1.77 -5.25 -8.21
N TYR A 302 -2.24 -5.68 -7.04
CA TYR A 302 -2.96 -4.84 -6.09
C TYR A 302 -2.47 -5.14 -4.67
N THR A 303 -2.53 -4.12 -3.81
CA THR A 303 -2.47 -4.32 -2.36
C THR A 303 -3.88 -4.25 -1.81
N TYR A 304 -4.48 -5.40 -1.50
CA TYR A 304 -5.75 -5.42 -0.80
C TYR A 304 -5.53 -5.01 0.65
N ARG A 305 -6.29 -4.02 1.10
CA ARG A 305 -6.22 -3.50 2.47
C ARG A 305 -7.62 -3.42 3.06
N LEU A 306 -7.80 -3.88 4.29
CA LEU A 306 -9.09 -3.78 4.98
C LEU A 306 -9.46 -2.30 5.16
N ARG A 307 -10.71 -1.95 4.83
CA ARG A 307 -11.21 -0.57 4.95
C ARG A 307 -11.02 -0.05 6.37
N GLY A 308 -10.54 1.19 6.50
CA GLY A 308 -10.22 1.81 7.79
C GLY A 308 -8.80 1.52 8.31
N ASN A 309 -8.02 0.69 7.62
CA ASN A 309 -6.60 0.49 7.94
C ASN A 309 -5.68 1.41 7.09
N PRO A 310 -4.50 1.78 7.60
CA PRO A 310 -4.00 1.47 8.95
C PRO A 310 -4.79 2.17 10.06
N MET A 311 -4.94 1.52 11.20
CA MET A 311 -5.62 2.08 12.36
C MET A 311 -4.70 2.09 13.59
N VAL A 312 -4.91 3.08 14.46
CA VAL A 312 -4.26 3.18 15.76
C VAL A 312 -5.31 2.88 16.82
N GLU A 313 -5.06 1.87 17.62
CA GLU A 313 -5.91 1.55 18.77
C GLU A 313 -5.71 2.59 19.88
N MET A 314 -6.65 2.70 20.80
CA MET A 314 -6.48 3.61 21.94
C MET A 314 -5.23 3.26 22.73
N ALA A 315 -4.42 4.28 23.00
CA ALA A 315 -3.23 4.13 23.82
C ALA A 315 -3.61 3.67 25.23
N TYR A 316 -2.86 2.73 25.78
CA TYR A 316 -3.08 2.23 27.12
C TYR A 316 -1.80 2.24 27.95
N GLN A 317 -1.96 2.23 29.27
CA GLN A 317 -0.84 2.22 30.20
C GLN A 317 -0.44 0.77 30.53
N ASP A 318 0.82 0.47 30.32
CA ASP A 318 1.47 -0.70 30.91
C ASP A 318 2.05 -0.31 32.28
N ARG A 319 1.38 -0.77 33.34
CA ARG A 319 1.75 -0.46 34.71
C ARG A 319 3.07 -1.11 35.14
N ASN A 320 3.38 -2.29 34.61
CA ASN A 320 4.59 -3.01 34.92
C ASN A 320 5.80 -2.32 34.29
N ALA A 321 5.66 -1.92 33.02
CA ALA A 321 6.73 -1.25 32.27
C ALA A 321 6.69 0.28 32.42
N LYS A 322 5.79 0.86 33.23
CA LYS A 322 5.60 2.31 33.42
C LYS A 322 5.67 3.09 32.12
N SER A 323 4.86 2.67 31.15
CA SER A 323 4.93 3.18 29.80
C SER A 323 3.56 3.31 29.16
N TRP A 324 3.41 4.26 28.27
CA TRP A 324 2.29 4.31 27.32
C TRP A 324 2.58 3.46 26.11
N ILE A 325 1.58 2.68 25.69
CA ILE A 325 1.63 1.80 24.53
C ILE A 325 0.68 2.35 23.46
N TYR A 326 1.18 2.49 22.25
CA TYR A 326 0.46 2.97 21.07
C TYR A 326 0.42 1.85 20.02
N PRO A 327 -0.62 1.01 19.99
CA PRO A 327 -0.72 -0.07 19.02
C PRO A 327 -1.11 0.48 17.65
N VAL A 328 -0.45 0.00 16.61
CA VAL A 328 -0.76 0.28 15.20
C VAL A 328 -1.03 -1.04 14.51
N THR A 329 -2.15 -1.12 13.82
CA THR A 329 -2.59 -2.32 13.08
C THR A 329 -2.81 -1.95 11.62
N ASP A 330 -2.32 -2.79 10.70
CA ASP A 330 -2.57 -2.71 9.26
C ASP A 330 -2.88 -4.11 8.74
N GLU A 331 -4.06 -4.31 8.17
CA GLU A 331 -4.46 -5.58 7.57
C GLU A 331 -4.42 -5.43 6.05
N ARG A 332 -3.44 -6.09 5.42
CA ARG A 332 -3.20 -5.98 3.98
C ARG A 332 -2.50 -7.21 3.42
N VAL A 333 -2.52 -7.34 2.10
CA VAL A 333 -1.71 -8.29 1.35
C VAL A 333 -1.44 -7.76 -0.06
N PRO A 334 -0.18 -7.65 -0.51
CA PRO A 334 0.12 -7.40 -1.92
C PRO A 334 0.00 -8.71 -2.70
N VAL A 335 -0.66 -8.67 -3.85
CA VAL A 335 -0.84 -9.83 -4.72
C VAL A 335 -0.66 -9.44 -6.19
N ILE A 336 -0.15 -10.36 -7.00
CA ILE A 336 -0.11 -10.22 -8.46
C ILE A 336 -1.47 -10.65 -9.00
N ALA A 337 -2.12 -9.77 -9.76
CA ALA A 337 -3.40 -10.04 -10.41
C ALA A 337 -3.20 -10.52 -11.85
N ALA A 338 -2.32 -9.87 -12.60
CA ALA A 338 -1.99 -10.25 -13.97
C ALA A 338 -0.46 -10.26 -14.17
N ALA A 339 0.18 -11.40 -14.01
CA ALA A 339 1.63 -11.52 -14.20
C ALA A 339 2.09 -11.13 -15.63
N ALA A 340 1.21 -11.30 -16.62
CA ALA A 340 1.46 -10.91 -18.00
C ALA A 340 1.57 -9.38 -18.22
N ALA A 341 0.98 -8.58 -17.31
CA ALA A 341 1.06 -7.13 -17.32
C ALA A 341 2.36 -6.58 -16.69
N GLY A 342 3.28 -7.47 -16.28
CA GLY A 342 4.57 -7.12 -15.73
C GLY A 342 5.73 -7.76 -16.48
N TYR A 343 6.90 -7.10 -16.43
CA TYR A 343 8.16 -7.60 -16.96
C TYR A 343 9.30 -7.34 -15.97
N LEU A 344 10.12 -8.36 -15.75
CA LEU A 344 11.23 -8.29 -14.82
C LEU A 344 12.57 -8.32 -15.55
N ILE A 345 13.38 -7.27 -15.40
CA ILE A 345 14.77 -7.24 -15.78
C ILE A 345 15.62 -7.50 -14.55
N GLN A 346 16.18 -8.70 -14.46
CA GLN A 346 17.01 -9.09 -13.33
C GLN A 346 18.45 -8.65 -13.52
N THR A 347 19.12 -8.33 -12.41
CA THR A 347 20.55 -7.98 -12.40
C THR A 347 20.91 -6.93 -13.44
N ALA A 348 20.09 -5.87 -13.54
CA ALA A 348 20.35 -4.76 -14.47
C ALA A 348 21.72 -4.11 -14.24
N VAL A 349 22.29 -4.24 -13.05
CA VAL A 349 23.61 -3.76 -12.65
C VAL A 349 24.40 -4.83 -11.88
N SER A 350 25.72 -4.62 -11.78
CA SER A 350 26.63 -5.56 -11.08
C SER A 350 26.55 -5.54 -9.55
#